data_b1a3fc0b84f40e030f56cb7c87aede45
#
_entry.id   b1a3fc0b84f40e030f56cb7c87aede45
#
_cell.length_a   1.000
_cell.length_b   1.000
_cell.length_c   1.000
_cell.angle_alpha   90.00
_cell.angle_beta   90.00
_cell.angle_gamma   90.00
#
_symmetry.space_group_name_H-M   'P 1'
#
loop_
_entity.id
_entity.type
_entity.pdbx_description
1 polymer ?
#
loop_
_entity_poly.entity_id
_entity_poly.type
_entity_poly.pdbx_seq_one_letter_code
_entity_poly.pdbx_strand_id
1 'polypeptide(L)'
;KLKRSVLLDSGADILIYGMGEHAIVEIADALDAGLPVDQITYINGTVYRTGSLDEVYDYDLLPSWDDLAADKLNYARSFNVQQQNMDPITGHRLVEPYPNSVYVVQNPPSATLTTDEMDEVAELPYARDWHPDYDAAGGVPAFAEIKFSISSNRGCFGECSFCALTFHQGRVLQMRSHDSIMREAELLTRDPEFKGYINDVGGPTANFSRPACDKQLKHGVCRNKRCLWPSVCKNMVVDESGYTQLLRDLRQLPGVKKVFVRSGIRFDYTMADASDEFLRELLEHHVSGQLRVAPEHVSDAVLSVMGKPSRAVYDAFCRKFER
;
A
#
# COMPACT_ATOMS: atom_id res chain seq x y z
N LYS A 1 16.11 6.31 -19.99
CA LYS A 1 16.44 7.72 -19.71
C LYS A 1 15.83 8.10 -18.38
N LEU A 2 16.64 8.63 -17.46
CA LEU A 2 16.17 9.16 -16.18
C LEU A 2 15.28 10.39 -16.43
N LYS A 3 14.13 10.46 -15.76
CA LYS A 3 13.23 11.62 -15.79
C LYS A 3 13.54 12.54 -14.63
N ARG A 4 13.27 13.83 -14.80
CA ARG A 4 13.27 14.80 -13.69
C ARG A 4 12.05 14.56 -12.80
N SER A 5 12.01 15.26 -11.68
CA SER A 5 10.80 15.28 -10.85
C SER A 5 9.58 15.66 -11.67
N VAL A 6 8.50 14.90 -11.54
CA VAL A 6 7.24 15.19 -12.23
C VAL A 6 6.66 16.54 -11.84
N LEU A 7 6.95 17.02 -10.62
CA LEU A 7 6.58 18.37 -10.18
C LEU A 7 7.13 19.46 -11.09
N LEU A 8 8.42 19.34 -11.50
CA LEU A 8 9.05 20.31 -12.39
C LEU A 8 8.58 20.16 -13.84
N ASP A 9 8.38 18.92 -14.30
CA ASP A 9 8.00 18.66 -15.68
C ASP A 9 6.52 18.95 -15.96
N SER A 10 5.63 18.82 -14.97
CA SER A 10 4.20 19.14 -15.07
C SER A 10 3.90 20.63 -14.88
N GLY A 11 4.78 21.37 -14.20
CA GLY A 11 4.52 22.75 -13.77
C GLY A 11 3.50 22.87 -12.65
N ALA A 12 3.19 21.78 -11.94
CA ALA A 12 2.34 21.80 -10.76
C ALA A 12 3.00 22.59 -9.61
N ASP A 13 2.21 23.18 -8.74
CA ASP A 13 2.69 23.92 -7.59
C ASP A 13 3.05 22.99 -6.43
N ILE A 14 2.21 22.00 -6.15
CA ILE A 14 2.39 20.98 -5.11
C ILE A 14 2.11 19.60 -5.71
N LEU A 15 2.89 18.61 -5.30
CA LEU A 15 2.65 17.21 -5.58
C LEU A 15 2.36 16.48 -4.26
N ILE A 16 1.28 15.72 -4.20
CA ILE A 16 0.98 14.81 -3.10
C ILE A 16 1.50 13.43 -3.48
N TYR A 17 2.23 12.78 -2.58
CA TYR A 17 2.73 11.43 -2.79
C TYR A 17 2.25 10.47 -1.69
N GLY A 18 2.22 9.18 -2.00
CA GLY A 18 1.71 8.18 -1.07
C GLY A 18 0.19 8.23 -0.94
N MET A 19 -0.30 8.08 0.29
CA MET A 19 -1.72 8.21 0.63
C MET A 19 -2.01 9.66 0.98
N GLY A 20 -2.90 10.29 0.22
CA GLY A 20 -3.04 11.74 0.19
C GLY A 20 -4.19 12.31 1.01
N GLU A 21 -4.94 11.50 1.76
CA GLU A 21 -6.16 11.92 2.42
C GLU A 21 -5.93 13.08 3.41
N HIS A 22 -4.95 12.97 4.30
CA HIS A 22 -4.59 14.06 5.22
C HIS A 22 -4.08 15.29 4.44
N ALA A 23 -3.13 15.06 3.53
CA ALA A 23 -2.48 16.16 2.81
C ALA A 23 -3.47 16.99 1.98
N ILE A 24 -4.46 16.36 1.31
CA ILE A 24 -5.43 17.12 0.50
C ILE A 24 -6.34 17.98 1.36
N VAL A 25 -6.73 17.49 2.53
CA VAL A 25 -7.57 18.27 3.47
C VAL A 25 -6.77 19.45 4.03
N GLU A 26 -5.54 19.21 4.51
CA GLU A 26 -4.68 20.27 5.03
C GLU A 26 -4.35 21.34 3.97
N ILE A 27 -4.14 20.96 2.71
CA ILE A 27 -3.95 21.90 1.60
C ILE A 27 -5.23 22.72 1.36
N ALA A 28 -6.40 22.06 1.35
CA ALA A 28 -7.66 22.75 1.14
C ALA A 28 -7.95 23.76 2.26
N ASP A 29 -7.72 23.40 3.51
CA ASP A 29 -7.89 24.28 4.67
C ASP A 29 -6.91 25.48 4.61
N ALA A 30 -5.66 25.25 4.22
CA ALA A 30 -4.68 26.32 4.06
C ALA A 30 -5.09 27.34 2.97
N LEU A 31 -5.59 26.84 1.83
CA LEU A 31 -6.08 27.68 0.73
C LEU A 31 -7.35 28.43 1.12
N ASP A 32 -8.28 27.79 1.82
CA ASP A 32 -9.52 28.43 2.32
C ASP A 32 -9.21 29.53 3.35
N ALA A 33 -8.17 29.32 4.14
CA ALA A 33 -7.63 30.36 5.05
C ALA A 33 -6.92 31.51 4.32
N GLY A 34 -6.81 31.48 3.00
CA GLY A 34 -6.18 32.50 2.17
C GLY A 34 -4.66 32.42 2.07
N LEU A 35 -4.03 31.30 2.44
CA LEU A 35 -2.61 31.11 2.30
C LEU A 35 -2.26 30.92 0.81
N PRO A 36 -1.30 31.69 0.24
CA PRO A 36 -0.82 31.46 -1.12
C PRO A 36 -0.21 30.08 -1.27
N VAL A 37 -0.42 29.43 -2.42
CA VAL A 37 0.01 28.04 -2.67
C VAL A 37 1.52 27.85 -2.53
N ASP A 38 2.32 28.84 -2.88
CA ASP A 38 3.79 28.84 -2.75
C ASP A 38 4.28 28.91 -1.29
N GLN A 39 3.41 29.25 -0.35
CA GLN A 39 3.69 29.23 1.09
C GLN A 39 3.25 27.93 1.77
N ILE A 40 2.55 27.04 1.07
CA ILE A 40 2.14 25.73 1.59
C ILE A 40 3.30 24.73 1.44
N THR A 41 4.32 24.87 2.30
CA THR A 41 5.58 24.11 2.22
C THR A 41 5.78 23.12 3.37
N TYR A 42 4.84 23.05 4.30
CA TYR A 42 5.00 22.38 5.60
C TYR A 42 4.19 21.08 5.74
N ILE A 43 3.31 20.76 4.79
CA ILE A 43 2.39 19.64 4.90
C ILE A 43 3.12 18.33 4.59
N ASN A 44 3.01 17.34 5.47
CA ASN A 44 3.55 16.02 5.26
C ASN A 44 2.88 15.31 4.07
N GLY A 45 3.64 14.43 3.38
CA GLY A 45 3.15 13.77 2.17
C GLY A 45 3.14 14.64 0.92
N THR A 46 3.76 15.84 0.99
CA THR A 46 3.84 16.75 -0.15
C THR A 46 5.25 16.95 -0.67
N VAL A 47 5.34 17.41 -1.91
CA VAL A 47 6.58 17.84 -2.56
C VAL A 47 6.34 19.22 -3.16
N TYR A 48 7.26 20.14 -2.94
CA TYR A 48 7.24 21.49 -3.48
C TYR A 48 8.59 21.88 -4.07
N ARG A 49 8.64 22.98 -4.80
CA ARG A 49 9.88 23.57 -5.33
C ARG A 49 10.23 24.87 -4.61
N THR A 50 11.51 25.12 -4.46
CA THR A 50 12.02 26.40 -3.94
C THR A 50 13.28 26.83 -4.65
N GLY A 51 13.59 28.14 -4.61
CA GLY A 51 14.84 28.73 -5.11
C GLY A 51 15.91 28.90 -4.04
N SER A 52 15.59 28.71 -2.76
CA SER A 52 16.51 28.81 -1.64
C SER A 52 16.22 27.75 -0.60
N LEU A 53 17.25 27.36 0.17
CA LEU A 53 17.15 26.46 1.31
C LEU A 53 17.20 27.18 2.67
N ASP A 54 17.18 28.52 2.70
CA ASP A 54 17.33 29.30 3.92
C ASP A 54 16.23 29.01 4.96
N GLU A 55 15.05 28.63 4.49
CA GLU A 55 13.88 28.29 5.32
C GLU A 55 13.57 26.78 5.33
N VAL A 56 14.48 25.95 4.82
CA VAL A 56 14.32 24.49 4.80
C VAL A 56 15.22 23.88 5.87
N TYR A 57 14.63 23.26 6.88
CA TYR A 57 15.35 22.71 8.03
C TYR A 57 15.18 21.19 8.10
N ASP A 58 16.12 20.53 8.79
CA ASP A 58 16.07 19.08 9.10
C ASP A 58 15.86 18.20 7.87
N TYR A 59 16.75 18.33 6.89
CA TYR A 59 16.66 17.58 5.64
C TYR A 59 17.92 16.77 5.34
N ASP A 60 17.73 15.67 4.60
CA ASP A 60 18.80 14.93 3.95
C ASP A 60 18.96 15.41 2.51
N LEU A 61 20.18 15.82 2.15
CA LEU A 61 20.50 16.24 0.79
C LEU A 61 20.74 15.02 -0.09
N LEU A 62 19.99 14.91 -1.16
CA LEU A 62 20.18 13.89 -2.20
C LEU A 62 21.27 14.35 -3.20
N PRO A 63 21.91 13.43 -3.94
CA PRO A 63 22.70 13.79 -5.11
C PRO A 63 21.86 14.63 -6.07
N SER A 64 22.48 15.59 -6.76
CA SER A 64 21.78 16.41 -7.75
C SER A 64 21.22 15.56 -8.89
N TRP A 65 20.20 16.04 -9.58
CA TRP A 65 19.66 15.34 -10.75
C TRP A 65 20.73 15.07 -11.83
N ASP A 66 21.68 16.00 -12.02
CA ASP A 66 22.79 15.83 -12.96
C ASP A 66 23.72 14.70 -12.51
N ASP A 67 24.04 14.60 -11.22
CA ASP A 67 24.81 13.49 -10.65
C ASP A 67 24.10 12.15 -10.80
N LEU A 68 22.76 12.13 -10.61
CA LEU A 68 21.95 10.92 -10.81
C LEU A 68 21.96 10.48 -12.29
N ALA A 69 21.90 11.44 -13.22
CA ALA A 69 21.92 11.16 -14.64
C ALA A 69 23.31 10.68 -15.14
N ALA A 70 24.37 11.13 -14.50
CA ALA A 70 25.75 10.81 -14.87
C ALA A 70 26.23 9.46 -14.30
N ASP A 71 25.80 9.07 -13.10
CA ASP A 71 26.32 7.89 -12.41
C ASP A 71 25.21 7.05 -11.75
N LYS A 72 25.13 5.76 -12.14
CA LYS A 72 24.20 4.78 -11.56
C LYS A 72 24.41 4.56 -10.06
N LEU A 73 25.62 4.75 -9.53
CA LEU A 73 25.89 4.63 -8.10
C LEU A 73 25.23 5.78 -7.32
N ASN A 74 25.23 6.98 -7.86
CA ASN A 74 24.51 8.12 -7.27
C ASN A 74 23.00 7.88 -7.27
N TYR A 75 22.45 7.29 -8.35
CA TYR A 75 21.06 6.86 -8.37
C TYR A 75 20.77 5.83 -7.26
N ALA A 76 21.61 4.81 -7.11
CA ALA A 76 21.44 3.81 -6.06
C ALA A 76 21.55 4.41 -4.64
N ARG A 77 22.44 5.39 -4.42
CA ARG A 77 22.55 6.11 -3.14
C ARG A 77 21.30 6.94 -2.84
N SER A 78 20.83 7.70 -3.82
CA SER A 78 19.58 8.47 -3.70
C SER A 78 18.41 7.56 -3.35
N PHE A 79 18.25 6.45 -4.08
CA PHE A 79 17.20 5.47 -3.80
C PHE A 79 17.29 4.91 -2.37
N ASN A 80 18.48 4.60 -1.89
CA ASN A 80 18.68 4.08 -0.53
C ASN A 80 18.28 5.12 0.54
N VAL A 81 18.63 6.40 0.34
CA VAL A 81 18.20 7.47 1.26
C VAL A 81 16.68 7.62 1.24
N GLN A 82 16.06 7.63 0.05
CA GLN A 82 14.62 7.71 -0.07
C GLN A 82 13.94 6.53 0.62
N GLN A 83 14.41 5.29 0.41
CA GLN A 83 13.86 4.10 1.07
C GLN A 83 13.94 4.18 2.61
N GLN A 84 15.01 4.73 3.16
CA GLN A 84 15.17 4.87 4.60
C GLN A 84 14.26 5.94 5.23
N ASN A 85 13.74 6.84 4.41
CA ASN A 85 12.90 7.97 4.83
C ASN A 85 11.42 7.80 4.46
N MET A 86 10.96 6.58 4.17
CA MET A 86 9.57 6.26 3.83
C MET A 86 8.63 6.07 5.02
N ASP A 87 9.13 6.20 6.23
CA ASP A 87 8.34 5.99 7.44
C ASP A 87 7.86 7.34 7.99
N PRO A 88 6.56 7.52 8.29
CA PRO A 88 6.03 8.80 8.75
C PRO A 88 6.53 9.21 10.14
N ILE A 89 7.04 8.27 10.96
CA ILE A 89 7.53 8.54 12.31
C ILE A 89 9.02 8.92 12.30
N THR A 90 9.79 8.27 11.42
CA THR A 90 11.27 8.39 11.42
C THR A 90 11.83 8.97 10.12
N GLY A 91 10.99 9.29 9.16
CA GLY A 91 11.39 9.89 7.89
C GLY A 91 11.78 11.35 8.05
N HIS A 92 12.80 11.76 7.31
CA HIS A 92 13.26 13.14 7.23
C HIS A 92 12.76 13.79 5.93
N ARG A 93 12.82 15.10 5.87
CA ARG A 93 12.68 15.86 4.64
C ARG A 93 13.84 15.55 3.70
N LEU A 94 13.56 15.44 2.40
CA LEU A 94 14.56 15.16 1.38
C LEU A 94 14.65 16.33 0.42
N VAL A 95 15.86 16.69 0.01
CA VAL A 95 16.10 17.79 -0.93
C VAL A 95 16.90 17.27 -2.12
N GLU A 96 16.35 17.38 -3.33
CA GLU A 96 17.05 17.08 -4.58
C GLU A 96 17.40 18.38 -5.32
N PRO A 97 18.69 18.69 -5.51
CA PRO A 97 19.13 19.88 -6.24
C PRO A 97 18.97 19.69 -7.77
N TYR A 98 18.59 20.78 -8.43
CA TYR A 98 18.50 20.93 -9.89
C TYR A 98 19.33 22.13 -10.35
N PRO A 99 19.64 22.26 -11.66
CA PRO A 99 20.31 23.44 -12.22
C PRO A 99 19.58 24.75 -11.88
N ASN A 100 20.35 25.85 -11.87
CA ASN A 100 19.86 27.22 -11.65
C ASN A 100 19.25 27.45 -10.24
N SER A 101 19.84 26.85 -9.22
CA SER A 101 19.38 26.98 -7.81
C SER A 101 17.90 26.59 -7.62
N VAL A 102 17.43 25.61 -8.35
CA VAL A 102 16.11 25.02 -8.13
C VAL A 102 16.27 23.80 -7.24
N TYR A 103 15.46 23.71 -6.22
CA TYR A 103 15.40 22.55 -5.31
C TYR A 103 14.01 21.95 -5.31
N VAL A 104 13.95 20.64 -5.35
CA VAL A 104 12.71 19.88 -5.07
C VAL A 104 12.80 19.37 -3.65
N VAL A 105 11.87 19.78 -2.83
CA VAL A 105 11.80 19.44 -1.41
C VAL A 105 10.63 18.47 -1.20
N GLN A 106 10.93 17.28 -0.73
CA GLN A 106 9.95 16.28 -0.34
C GLN A 106 9.82 16.30 1.18
N ASN A 107 8.66 16.67 1.68
CA ASN A 107 8.34 16.56 3.11
C ASN A 107 8.29 15.09 3.55
N PRO A 108 8.38 14.77 4.85
CA PRO A 108 8.17 13.41 5.35
C PRO A 108 6.82 12.82 4.89
N PRO A 109 6.67 11.51 4.82
CA PRO A 109 5.38 10.91 4.49
C PRO A 109 4.26 11.35 5.43
N SER A 110 3.03 11.43 4.93
CA SER A 110 1.83 11.62 5.76
C SER A 110 1.71 10.50 6.81
N ALA A 111 1.13 10.84 7.95
CA ALA A 111 0.78 9.84 8.95
C ALA A 111 -0.13 8.75 8.34
N THR A 112 0.00 7.53 8.84
CA THR A 112 -0.92 6.45 8.46
C THR A 112 -2.31 6.74 9.02
N LEU A 113 -3.35 6.45 8.22
CA LEU A 113 -4.72 6.54 8.69
C LEU A 113 -4.97 5.55 9.82
N THR A 114 -5.73 5.98 10.80
CA THR A 114 -6.34 5.11 11.81
C THR A 114 -7.43 4.23 11.18
N THR A 115 -7.92 3.24 11.91
CA THR A 115 -9.05 2.42 11.45
C THR A 115 -10.30 3.27 11.22
N ASP A 116 -10.60 4.20 12.12
CA ASP A 116 -11.77 5.08 11.99
C ASP A 116 -11.66 5.97 10.73
N GLU A 117 -10.51 6.58 10.48
CA GLU A 117 -10.27 7.36 9.25
C GLU A 117 -10.34 6.50 7.98
N MET A 118 -9.83 5.26 8.03
CA MET A 118 -9.95 4.31 6.92
C MET A 118 -11.42 3.97 6.63
N ASP A 119 -12.24 3.82 7.67
CA ASP A 119 -13.65 3.56 7.56
C ASP A 119 -14.40 4.78 6.99
N GLU A 120 -14.12 5.99 7.49
CA GLU A 120 -14.68 7.24 6.97
C GLU A 120 -14.39 7.40 5.47
N VAL A 121 -13.14 7.19 5.05
CA VAL A 121 -12.75 7.26 3.63
C VAL A 121 -13.49 6.19 2.80
N ALA A 122 -13.60 4.97 3.30
CA ALA A 122 -14.27 3.88 2.58
C ALA A 122 -15.78 4.08 2.47
N GLU A 123 -16.40 4.81 3.40
CA GLU A 123 -17.83 5.06 3.49
C GLU A 123 -18.28 6.37 2.82
N LEU A 124 -17.36 7.12 2.20
CA LEU A 124 -17.73 8.27 1.36
C LEU A 124 -18.75 7.86 0.28
N PRO A 125 -19.62 8.77 -0.14
CA PRO A 125 -20.69 8.48 -1.10
C PRO A 125 -20.18 8.30 -2.53
N TYR A 126 -19.36 7.27 -2.75
CA TYR A 126 -18.86 6.93 -4.07
C TYR A 126 -19.98 6.52 -5.03
N ALA A 127 -19.88 6.97 -6.27
CA ALA A 127 -20.81 6.57 -7.35
C ALA A 127 -20.76 5.05 -7.64
N ARG A 128 -19.66 4.37 -7.31
CA ARG A 128 -19.42 2.93 -7.57
C ARG A 128 -19.68 2.54 -9.01
N ASP A 129 -19.37 3.46 -9.91
CA ASP A 129 -19.46 3.29 -11.35
C ASP A 129 -18.39 4.13 -12.06
N TRP A 130 -18.19 3.90 -13.37
CA TRP A 130 -17.31 4.74 -14.17
C TRP A 130 -17.94 6.12 -14.42
N HIS A 131 -17.11 7.08 -14.79
CA HIS A 131 -17.59 8.43 -15.12
C HIS A 131 -18.45 8.39 -16.39
N PRO A 132 -19.57 9.11 -16.47
CA PRO A 132 -20.51 9.10 -17.62
C PRO A 132 -19.84 9.44 -18.97
N ASP A 133 -18.75 10.17 -19.00
CA ASP A 133 -17.98 10.44 -20.23
C ASP A 133 -17.55 9.18 -20.97
N TYR A 134 -17.45 8.04 -20.29
CA TYR A 134 -17.09 6.76 -20.88
C TYR A 134 -18.26 5.98 -21.46
N ASP A 135 -19.50 6.41 -21.28
CA ASP A 135 -20.70 5.69 -21.75
C ASP A 135 -20.70 5.56 -23.28
N ALA A 136 -20.34 6.63 -23.99
CA ALA A 136 -20.24 6.62 -25.45
C ALA A 136 -19.16 5.66 -25.98
N ALA A 137 -18.16 5.31 -25.15
CA ALA A 137 -17.11 4.34 -25.49
C ALA A 137 -17.48 2.90 -25.07
N GLY A 138 -18.66 2.68 -24.51
CA GLY A 138 -19.11 1.37 -24.00
C GLY A 138 -18.64 1.09 -22.56
N GLY A 139 -18.34 2.13 -21.78
CA GLY A 139 -17.90 2.04 -20.39
C GLY A 139 -16.39 1.78 -20.24
N VAL A 140 -16.00 1.35 -19.03
CA VAL A 140 -14.61 0.99 -18.69
C VAL A 140 -14.52 -0.54 -18.49
N PRO A 141 -13.94 -1.31 -19.45
CA PRO A 141 -13.96 -2.78 -19.37
C PRO A 141 -13.35 -3.36 -18.08
N ALA A 142 -12.30 -2.72 -17.54
CA ALA A 142 -11.66 -3.15 -16.31
C ALA A 142 -12.55 -3.00 -15.07
N PHE A 143 -13.59 -2.17 -15.14
CA PHE A 143 -14.49 -1.91 -14.02
C PHE A 143 -15.27 -3.16 -13.60
N ALA A 144 -15.67 -4.00 -14.55
CA ALA A 144 -16.39 -5.26 -14.29
C ALA A 144 -15.60 -6.20 -13.35
N GLU A 145 -14.25 -6.13 -13.37
CA GLU A 145 -13.41 -6.98 -12.52
C GLU A 145 -13.35 -6.50 -11.06
N ILE A 146 -13.58 -5.20 -10.83
CA ILE A 146 -13.39 -4.57 -9.52
C ILE A 146 -14.69 -4.12 -8.85
N LYS A 147 -15.78 -3.93 -9.61
CA LYS A 147 -17.07 -3.37 -9.13
C LYS A 147 -17.55 -4.01 -7.82
N PHE A 148 -17.42 -5.33 -7.71
CA PHE A 148 -17.84 -6.09 -6.54
C PHE A 148 -16.66 -6.64 -5.74
N SER A 149 -15.60 -5.83 -5.60
CA SER A 149 -14.43 -6.13 -4.77
C SER A 149 -14.35 -5.14 -3.60
N ILE A 150 -13.85 -5.61 -2.46
CA ILE A 150 -13.73 -4.82 -1.23
C ILE A 150 -12.26 -4.74 -0.85
N SER A 151 -11.76 -3.52 -0.67
CA SER A 151 -10.43 -3.29 -0.10
C SER A 151 -10.50 -3.29 1.41
N SER A 152 -9.82 -4.21 2.08
CA SER A 152 -9.79 -4.36 3.53
C SER A 152 -8.66 -3.61 4.21
N ASN A 153 -7.56 -3.36 3.48
CA ASN A 153 -6.36 -2.76 4.03
C ASN A 153 -5.53 -2.02 2.99
N ARG A 154 -4.60 -1.20 3.47
CA ARG A 154 -3.51 -0.56 2.73
C ARG A 154 -2.19 -0.82 3.42
N GLY A 155 -1.08 -0.66 2.68
CA GLY A 155 0.26 -0.93 3.18
C GLY A 155 0.69 -2.38 3.04
N CYS A 156 2.00 -2.62 3.09
CA CYS A 156 2.55 -3.97 2.99
C CYS A 156 3.91 -4.07 3.66
N PHE A 157 4.02 -4.86 4.73
CA PHE A 157 5.29 -5.11 5.40
C PHE A 157 6.14 -6.21 4.73
N GLY A 158 5.72 -6.71 3.57
CA GLY A 158 6.48 -7.68 2.79
C GLY A 158 7.78 -7.13 2.22
N GLU A 159 7.82 -5.84 1.88
CA GLU A 159 9.00 -5.11 1.44
C GLU A 159 9.83 -5.83 0.36
N CYS A 160 9.14 -6.39 -0.64
CA CYS A 160 9.79 -6.98 -1.79
C CYS A 160 10.52 -5.89 -2.58
N SER A 161 11.79 -6.10 -2.95
CA SER A 161 12.66 -5.06 -3.52
C SER A 161 12.21 -4.51 -4.88
N PHE A 162 11.33 -5.21 -5.58
CA PHE A 162 10.77 -4.82 -6.88
C PHE A 162 9.38 -4.15 -6.79
N CYS A 163 8.76 -4.13 -5.58
CA CYS A 163 7.36 -3.77 -5.44
C CYS A 163 7.19 -2.30 -5.06
N ALA A 164 6.47 -1.55 -5.88
CA ALA A 164 6.18 -0.15 -5.64
C ALA A 164 5.13 0.09 -4.53
N LEU A 165 4.35 -0.92 -4.14
CA LEU A 165 3.31 -0.77 -3.11
C LEU A 165 3.87 -0.30 -1.77
N THR A 166 5.04 -0.81 -1.38
CA THR A 166 5.72 -0.37 -0.16
C THR A 166 6.08 1.12 -0.19
N PHE A 167 6.48 1.63 -1.36
CA PHE A 167 6.79 3.06 -1.55
C PHE A 167 5.53 3.92 -1.61
N HIS A 168 4.46 3.40 -2.19
CA HIS A 168 3.21 4.14 -2.34
C HIS A 168 2.36 4.13 -1.07
N GLN A 169 2.17 2.97 -0.44
CA GLN A 169 1.26 2.80 0.70
C GLN A 169 1.97 2.64 2.04
N GLY A 170 3.29 2.55 2.03
CA GLY A 170 4.09 2.35 3.24
C GLY A 170 4.14 0.89 3.72
N ARG A 171 4.88 0.67 4.81
CA ARG A 171 5.10 -0.64 5.43
C ARG A 171 4.20 -0.89 6.65
N VAL A 172 3.53 0.12 7.14
CA VAL A 172 2.55 0.01 8.22
C VAL A 172 1.19 -0.27 7.61
N LEU A 173 0.53 -1.32 8.10
CA LEU A 173 -0.82 -1.62 7.65
C LEU A 173 -1.82 -0.62 8.22
N GLN A 174 -2.70 -0.16 7.35
CA GLN A 174 -3.87 0.66 7.66
C GLN A 174 -5.09 -0.19 7.38
N MET A 175 -5.84 -0.52 8.41
CA MET A 175 -6.91 -1.50 8.36
C MET A 175 -8.27 -0.84 8.46
N ARG A 176 -9.23 -1.32 7.69
CA ARG A 176 -10.64 -1.05 7.93
C ARG A 176 -11.18 -1.93 9.05
N SER A 177 -12.19 -1.44 9.74
CA SER A 177 -12.93 -2.26 10.72
C SER A 177 -13.72 -3.36 10.02
N HIS A 178 -13.98 -4.43 10.75
CA HIS A 178 -14.84 -5.51 10.30
C HIS A 178 -16.23 -4.98 9.93
N ASP A 179 -16.80 -4.12 10.77
CA ASP A 179 -18.13 -3.54 10.57
C ASP A 179 -18.22 -2.68 9.31
N SER A 180 -17.20 -1.88 9.00
CA SER A 180 -17.16 -1.09 7.78
C SER A 180 -17.16 -1.98 6.53
N ILE A 181 -16.37 -3.05 6.53
CA ILE A 181 -16.33 -4.02 5.42
C ILE A 181 -17.69 -4.72 5.26
N MET A 182 -18.33 -5.10 6.37
CA MET A 182 -19.66 -5.71 6.35
C MET A 182 -20.72 -4.75 5.80
N ARG A 183 -20.72 -3.48 6.21
CA ARG A 183 -21.62 -2.45 5.66
C ARG A 183 -21.43 -2.27 4.15
N GLU A 184 -20.19 -2.24 3.68
CA GLU A 184 -19.93 -2.17 2.24
C GLU A 184 -20.44 -3.40 1.50
N ALA A 185 -20.24 -4.59 2.04
CA ALA A 185 -20.75 -5.83 1.44
C ALA A 185 -22.29 -5.83 1.36
N GLU A 186 -22.99 -5.32 2.39
CA GLU A 186 -24.43 -5.14 2.35
C GLU A 186 -24.87 -4.14 1.28
N LEU A 187 -24.11 -3.06 1.06
CA LEU A 187 -24.41 -2.11 -0.03
C LEU A 187 -24.25 -2.80 -1.40
N LEU A 188 -23.21 -3.61 -1.58
CA LEU A 188 -23.01 -4.37 -2.82
C LEU A 188 -24.17 -5.32 -3.10
N THR A 189 -24.76 -5.96 -2.08
CA THR A 189 -25.90 -6.88 -2.28
C THR A 189 -27.18 -6.17 -2.76
N ARG A 190 -27.27 -4.84 -2.60
CA ARG A 190 -28.40 -4.03 -3.06
C ARG A 190 -28.26 -3.51 -4.49
N ASP A 191 -27.07 -3.65 -5.07
CA ASP A 191 -26.83 -3.27 -6.47
C ASP A 191 -27.60 -4.22 -7.40
N PRO A 192 -28.39 -3.72 -8.38
CA PRO A 192 -29.18 -4.54 -9.27
C PRO A 192 -28.34 -5.47 -10.15
N GLU A 193 -27.09 -5.17 -10.36
CA GLU A 193 -26.16 -6.02 -11.14
C GLU A 193 -25.46 -7.08 -10.28
N PHE A 194 -25.62 -7.04 -8.95
CA PHE A 194 -24.99 -8.00 -8.05
C PHE A 194 -25.60 -9.40 -8.23
N LYS A 195 -24.80 -10.35 -8.64
CA LYS A 195 -25.21 -11.76 -8.90
C LYS A 195 -24.90 -12.71 -7.73
N GLY A 196 -24.51 -12.15 -6.59
CA GLY A 196 -24.17 -12.91 -5.39
C GLY A 196 -22.67 -13.21 -5.26
N TYR A 197 -21.80 -12.56 -6.02
CA TYR A 197 -20.36 -12.82 -6.01
C TYR A 197 -19.60 -11.60 -5.56
N ILE A 198 -18.92 -11.68 -4.40
CA ILE A 198 -17.88 -10.72 -4.02
C ILE A 198 -16.59 -11.24 -4.66
N ASN A 199 -16.06 -10.44 -5.60
CA ASN A 199 -14.95 -10.86 -6.47
C ASN A 199 -13.61 -10.93 -5.77
N ASP A 200 -13.41 -10.07 -4.75
CA ASP A 200 -12.21 -10.05 -3.92
C ASP A 200 -12.50 -9.36 -2.59
N VAL A 201 -11.86 -9.81 -1.54
CA VAL A 201 -11.76 -9.13 -0.25
C VAL A 201 -10.29 -9.11 0.14
N GLY A 202 -9.64 -7.96 0.04
CA GLY A 202 -8.20 -7.93 0.28
C GLY A 202 -7.57 -6.55 0.11
N GLY A 203 -6.30 -6.57 -0.22
CA GLY A 203 -5.46 -5.39 -0.38
C GLY A 203 -4.14 -5.75 -1.06
N PRO A 204 -3.05 -5.03 -0.82
CA PRO A 204 -1.74 -5.36 -1.38
C PRO A 204 -1.27 -6.79 -1.08
N THR A 205 -1.73 -7.33 0.05
CA THR A 205 -1.58 -8.73 0.46
C THR A 205 -2.84 -9.10 1.23
N ALA A 206 -3.64 -10.02 0.72
CA ALA A 206 -4.98 -10.29 1.23
C ALA A 206 -5.01 -10.72 2.69
N ASN A 207 -4.11 -11.62 3.08
CA ASN A 207 -4.06 -12.18 4.43
C ASN A 207 -3.29 -11.35 5.46
N PHE A 208 -2.90 -10.12 5.12
CA PHE A 208 -2.39 -9.18 6.11
C PHE A 208 -3.56 -8.44 6.76
N SER A 209 -3.92 -8.82 7.97
CA SER A 209 -5.08 -8.31 8.69
C SER A 209 -4.73 -7.61 10.00
N ARG A 210 -3.45 -7.32 10.23
CA ARG A 210 -2.97 -6.63 11.43
C ARG A 210 -1.58 -6.06 11.21
N PRO A 211 -1.15 -5.03 11.97
CA PRO A 211 0.22 -4.54 11.97
C PRO A 211 1.22 -5.65 12.29
N ALA A 212 2.41 -5.57 11.70
CA ALA A 212 3.44 -6.60 11.87
C ALA A 212 3.88 -6.77 13.33
N CYS A 213 3.97 -5.69 14.10
CA CYS A 213 4.29 -5.69 15.53
C CYS A 213 4.01 -4.33 16.18
N ASP A 214 3.83 -4.31 17.49
CA ASP A 214 3.56 -3.08 18.27
C ASP A 214 4.69 -2.04 18.19
N LYS A 215 5.94 -2.48 17.99
CA LYS A 215 7.06 -1.56 17.82
C LYS A 215 6.87 -0.68 16.61
N GLN A 216 6.36 -1.23 15.51
CA GLN A 216 6.16 -0.51 14.26
C GLN A 216 5.22 0.68 14.43
N LEU A 217 4.18 0.53 15.23
CA LEU A 217 3.21 1.59 15.51
C LEU A 217 3.75 2.71 16.41
N LYS A 218 4.70 2.38 17.30
CA LYS A 218 5.23 3.34 18.30
C LYS A 218 6.52 4.03 17.86
N HIS A 219 7.36 3.33 17.13
CA HIS A 219 8.73 3.76 16.83
C HIS A 219 9.07 3.73 15.33
N GLY A 220 8.06 3.50 14.49
CA GLY A 220 8.25 3.37 13.06
C GLY A 220 8.83 2.02 12.63
N VAL A 221 9.02 1.88 11.32
CA VAL A 221 9.51 0.65 10.71
C VAL A 221 11.01 0.46 10.93
N CYS A 222 11.46 -0.78 10.96
CA CYS A 222 12.89 -1.09 11.09
C CYS A 222 13.63 -0.70 9.79
N ARG A 223 14.61 0.20 9.87
CA ARG A 223 15.39 0.67 8.69
C ARG A 223 16.19 -0.44 8.02
N ASN A 224 16.82 -1.35 8.81
CA ASN A 224 17.77 -2.35 8.31
C ASN A 224 17.25 -3.78 8.48
N LYS A 225 15.93 -3.97 8.61
CA LYS A 225 15.35 -5.29 8.82
C LYS A 225 13.96 -5.38 8.19
N ARG A 226 13.77 -6.41 7.37
CA ARG A 226 12.46 -6.77 6.83
C ARG A 226 11.71 -7.69 7.80
N CYS A 227 10.39 -7.61 7.75
CA CYS A 227 9.54 -8.39 8.66
C CYS A 227 9.48 -9.89 8.30
N LEU A 228 9.56 -10.20 7.00
CA LEU A 228 9.40 -11.57 6.48
C LEU A 228 10.67 -12.14 5.85
N TRP A 229 11.74 -11.37 5.72
CA TRP A 229 12.98 -11.83 5.07
C TRP A 229 14.23 -11.50 5.93
N PRO A 230 15.25 -12.40 5.98
CA PRO A 230 15.35 -13.72 5.35
C PRO A 230 14.47 -14.80 6.02
N SER A 231 13.91 -14.50 7.16
CA SER A 231 12.95 -15.31 7.91
C SER A 231 11.96 -14.41 8.63
N VAL A 232 10.82 -14.96 9.01
CA VAL A 232 9.80 -14.24 9.79
C VAL A 232 10.43 -13.66 11.08
N CYS A 233 10.19 -12.38 11.32
CA CYS A 233 10.72 -11.68 12.47
C CYS A 233 10.15 -12.27 13.77
N LYS A 234 10.99 -12.59 14.74
CA LYS A 234 10.57 -13.14 16.04
C LYS A 234 9.62 -12.24 16.85
N ASN A 235 9.58 -10.94 16.54
CA ASN A 235 8.69 -9.97 17.19
C ASN A 235 7.39 -9.78 16.38
N MET A 236 7.24 -10.45 15.22
CA MET A 236 6.03 -10.37 14.44
C MET A 236 4.92 -11.15 15.12
N VAL A 237 3.74 -10.59 15.13
CA VAL A 237 2.53 -11.29 15.55
C VAL A 237 1.85 -11.82 14.29
N VAL A 238 1.90 -13.14 14.12
CA VAL A 238 1.24 -13.83 13.01
C VAL A 238 -0.08 -14.37 13.51
N ASP A 239 -1.18 -13.91 12.91
CA ASP A 239 -2.53 -14.30 13.32
C ASP A 239 -3.49 -13.95 12.18
N GLU A 240 -4.05 -14.96 11.54
CA GLU A 240 -5.00 -14.85 10.43
C GLU A 240 -6.46 -15.02 10.88
N SER A 241 -6.72 -15.19 12.19
CA SER A 241 -8.05 -15.50 12.72
C SER A 241 -9.09 -14.40 12.43
N GLY A 242 -8.70 -13.13 12.55
CA GLY A 242 -9.58 -11.99 12.28
C GLY A 242 -10.03 -11.95 10.81
N TYR A 243 -9.11 -12.19 9.88
CA TYR A 243 -9.43 -12.26 8.46
C TYR A 243 -10.28 -13.49 8.11
N THR A 244 -9.98 -14.63 8.73
CA THR A 244 -10.78 -15.85 8.60
C THR A 244 -12.22 -15.61 9.03
N GLN A 245 -12.43 -14.95 10.18
CA GLN A 245 -13.76 -14.64 10.67
C GLN A 245 -14.49 -13.68 9.73
N LEU A 246 -13.83 -12.64 9.24
CA LEU A 246 -14.39 -11.72 8.25
C LEU A 246 -14.91 -12.45 7.00
N LEU A 247 -14.11 -13.34 6.45
CA LEU A 247 -14.49 -14.13 5.28
C LEU A 247 -15.71 -15.02 5.55
N ARG A 248 -15.81 -15.62 6.74
CA ARG A 248 -16.95 -16.39 7.19
C ARG A 248 -18.23 -15.57 7.29
N ASP A 249 -18.13 -14.39 7.89
CA ASP A 249 -19.29 -13.52 8.07
C ASP A 249 -19.79 -12.97 6.72
N LEU A 250 -18.87 -12.57 5.84
CA LEU A 250 -19.23 -12.12 4.49
C LEU A 250 -19.98 -13.20 3.68
N ARG A 251 -19.55 -14.46 3.75
CA ARG A 251 -20.25 -15.54 3.02
C ARG A 251 -21.60 -15.94 3.60
N GLN A 252 -21.92 -15.48 4.82
CA GLN A 252 -23.20 -15.71 5.46
C GLN A 252 -24.22 -14.58 5.20
N LEU A 253 -23.78 -13.46 4.59
CA LEU A 253 -24.68 -12.35 4.29
C LEU A 253 -25.80 -12.79 3.32
N PRO A 254 -27.05 -12.40 3.58
CA PRO A 254 -28.13 -12.63 2.64
C PRO A 254 -27.83 -12.05 1.25
N GLY A 255 -28.04 -12.86 0.22
CA GLY A 255 -27.72 -12.47 -1.17
C GLY A 255 -26.31 -12.81 -1.63
N VAL A 256 -25.38 -13.09 -0.73
CA VAL A 256 -24.03 -13.55 -1.08
C VAL A 256 -24.01 -15.06 -1.30
N LYS A 257 -23.53 -15.49 -2.45
CA LYS A 257 -23.37 -16.90 -2.83
C LYS A 257 -21.93 -17.37 -2.66
N LYS A 258 -20.97 -16.49 -2.98
CA LYS A 258 -19.53 -16.73 -2.90
C LYS A 258 -18.79 -15.45 -2.60
N VAL A 259 -17.73 -15.58 -1.79
CA VAL A 259 -16.73 -14.56 -1.53
C VAL A 259 -15.40 -15.11 -2.00
N PHE A 260 -14.73 -14.43 -2.92
CA PHE A 260 -13.44 -14.85 -3.42
C PHE A 260 -12.30 -14.03 -2.82
N VAL A 261 -11.13 -14.64 -2.73
CA VAL A 261 -9.85 -13.97 -2.44
C VAL A 261 -9.00 -14.10 -3.69
N ARG A 262 -8.94 -13.02 -4.48
CA ARG A 262 -8.15 -12.94 -5.72
C ARG A 262 -6.85 -12.16 -5.55
N SER A 263 -6.80 -11.26 -4.58
CA SER A 263 -5.56 -10.65 -4.11
C SER A 263 -4.60 -11.74 -3.64
N GLY A 264 -3.32 -11.61 -3.96
CA GLY A 264 -2.34 -12.63 -3.59
C GLY A 264 -2.18 -12.74 -2.07
N ILE A 265 -2.01 -13.95 -1.57
CA ILE A 265 -1.63 -14.20 -0.18
C ILE A 265 -0.12 -14.33 -0.03
N ARG A 266 0.39 -14.00 1.15
CA ARG A 266 1.77 -14.31 1.56
C ARG A 266 1.80 -15.68 2.21
N PHE A 267 2.17 -16.69 1.42
CA PHE A 267 2.22 -18.07 1.88
C PHE A 267 3.23 -18.30 3.03
N ASP A 268 4.32 -17.54 3.08
CA ASP A 268 5.29 -17.57 4.17
C ASP A 268 4.70 -17.02 5.49
N TYR A 269 3.79 -16.06 5.43
CA TYR A 269 3.04 -15.59 6.59
C TYR A 269 2.06 -16.68 7.07
N THR A 270 1.28 -17.28 6.16
CA THR A 270 0.39 -18.42 6.48
C THR A 270 1.17 -19.63 7.04
N MET A 271 2.37 -19.90 6.54
CA MET A 271 3.22 -20.97 7.08
C MET A 271 3.76 -20.69 8.47
N ALA A 272 3.79 -19.44 8.89
CA ALA A 272 4.22 -19.02 10.21
C ALA A 272 3.06 -18.92 11.22
N ASP A 273 1.80 -18.95 10.77
CA ASP A 273 0.64 -19.10 11.66
C ASP A 273 0.63 -20.49 12.29
N ALA A 274 0.36 -20.52 13.59
CA ALA A 274 0.25 -21.77 14.35
C ALA A 274 -1.03 -22.56 13.99
N SER A 275 -2.03 -21.89 13.39
CA SER A 275 -3.32 -22.45 12.97
C SER A 275 -3.35 -22.73 11.47
N ASP A 276 -4.00 -23.83 11.08
CA ASP A 276 -4.31 -24.15 9.69
C ASP A 276 -5.72 -23.67 9.28
N GLU A 277 -6.39 -22.96 10.17
CA GLU A 277 -7.80 -22.60 10.02
C GLU A 277 -8.03 -21.66 8.83
N PHE A 278 -7.19 -20.64 8.68
CA PHE A 278 -7.25 -19.75 7.53
C PHE A 278 -7.05 -20.49 6.22
N LEU A 279 -6.01 -21.30 6.11
CA LEU A 279 -5.73 -22.03 4.86
C LEU A 279 -6.89 -22.95 4.48
N ARG A 280 -7.46 -23.66 5.47
CA ARG A 280 -8.63 -24.52 5.23
C ARG A 280 -9.84 -23.73 4.76
N GLU A 281 -10.22 -22.67 5.46
CA GLU A 281 -11.34 -21.79 5.08
C GLU A 281 -11.14 -21.22 3.68
N LEU A 282 -9.93 -20.75 3.37
CA LEU A 282 -9.58 -20.21 2.06
C LEU A 282 -9.79 -21.24 0.95
N LEU A 283 -9.26 -22.46 1.12
CA LEU A 283 -9.29 -23.49 0.10
C LEU A 283 -10.70 -24.04 -0.14
N GLU A 284 -11.47 -24.25 0.91
CA GLU A 284 -12.82 -24.80 0.84
C GLU A 284 -13.83 -23.81 0.26
N HIS A 285 -13.66 -22.51 0.52
CA HIS A 285 -14.72 -21.54 0.28
C HIS A 285 -14.38 -20.35 -0.61
N HIS A 286 -13.10 -19.93 -0.69
CA HIS A 286 -12.74 -18.61 -1.23
C HIS A 286 -11.84 -18.63 -2.48
N VAL A 287 -11.47 -19.81 -2.97
CA VAL A 287 -10.67 -19.95 -4.20
C VAL A 287 -11.59 -20.04 -5.42
N SER A 288 -11.33 -19.22 -6.44
CA SER A 288 -12.13 -19.17 -7.69
C SER A 288 -11.57 -20.05 -8.82
N GLY A 289 -10.82 -21.11 -8.49
CA GLY A 289 -10.18 -22.03 -9.43
C GLY A 289 -8.65 -22.04 -9.34
N GLN A 290 -8.02 -20.91 -9.06
CA GLN A 290 -6.57 -20.82 -8.85
C GLN A 290 -6.26 -20.00 -7.61
N LEU A 291 -5.39 -20.50 -6.74
CA LEU A 291 -4.85 -19.77 -5.62
C LEU A 291 -3.61 -18.96 -6.06
N ARG A 292 -3.59 -17.65 -5.77
CA ARG A 292 -2.46 -16.77 -6.06
C ARG A 292 -1.57 -16.63 -4.82
N VAL A 293 -0.32 -17.05 -4.92
CA VAL A 293 0.66 -17.03 -3.82
C VAL A 293 1.97 -16.31 -4.18
N ALA A 294 2.13 -15.88 -5.42
CA ALA A 294 3.24 -15.08 -5.92
C ALA A 294 4.63 -15.52 -5.42
N PRO A 295 5.12 -16.75 -5.72
CA PRO A 295 6.45 -17.19 -5.33
C PRO A 295 7.56 -16.43 -6.07
N GLU A 296 7.26 -15.85 -7.23
CA GLU A 296 8.06 -15.00 -8.12
C GLU A 296 9.18 -15.74 -8.86
N HIS A 297 9.99 -16.55 -8.18
CA HIS A 297 11.11 -17.25 -8.78
C HIS A 297 11.37 -18.60 -8.09
N VAL A 298 12.24 -19.44 -8.71
CA VAL A 298 12.61 -20.76 -8.18
C VAL A 298 14.06 -20.80 -7.65
N SER A 299 14.89 -19.82 -8.01
CA SER A 299 16.29 -19.73 -7.55
C SER A 299 16.39 -18.94 -6.26
N ASP A 300 16.96 -19.53 -5.20
CA ASP A 300 17.16 -18.86 -3.92
C ASP A 300 18.06 -17.61 -4.03
N ALA A 301 19.02 -17.60 -4.95
CA ALA A 301 19.85 -16.41 -5.21
C ALA A 301 19.00 -15.22 -5.69
N VAL A 302 18.05 -15.47 -6.59
CA VAL A 302 17.13 -14.44 -7.09
C VAL A 302 16.11 -14.04 -6.01
N LEU A 303 15.50 -15.02 -5.34
CA LEU A 303 14.54 -14.78 -4.24
C LEU A 303 15.16 -13.94 -3.12
N SER A 304 16.44 -14.18 -2.80
CA SER A 304 17.18 -13.39 -1.81
C SER A 304 17.28 -11.92 -2.20
N VAL A 305 17.60 -11.61 -3.46
CA VAL A 305 17.65 -10.23 -3.96
C VAL A 305 16.25 -9.60 -3.98
N MET A 306 15.24 -10.38 -4.30
CA MET A 306 13.83 -9.93 -4.28
C MET A 306 13.29 -9.68 -2.86
N GLY A 307 13.92 -10.23 -1.83
CA GLY A 307 13.39 -10.23 -0.46
C GLY A 307 12.17 -11.14 -0.30
N LYS A 308 12.16 -12.26 -1.07
CA LYS A 308 11.12 -13.29 -1.00
C LYS A 308 11.60 -14.50 -0.19
N PRO A 309 10.69 -15.30 0.37
CA PRO A 309 11.04 -16.51 1.08
C PRO A 309 11.77 -17.50 0.17
N SER A 310 12.61 -18.36 0.75
CA SER A 310 13.33 -19.39 0.00
C SER A 310 12.39 -20.40 -0.67
N ARG A 311 12.90 -21.07 -1.71
CA ARG A 311 12.17 -22.15 -2.37
C ARG A 311 11.71 -23.23 -1.39
N ALA A 312 12.51 -23.55 -0.39
CA ALA A 312 12.17 -24.56 0.61
C ALA A 312 10.86 -24.23 1.37
N VAL A 313 10.62 -22.92 1.65
CA VAL A 313 9.36 -22.47 2.29
C VAL A 313 8.19 -22.66 1.33
N TYR A 314 8.37 -22.35 0.04
CA TYR A 314 7.34 -22.57 -0.96
C TYR A 314 7.03 -24.06 -1.15
N ASP A 315 8.04 -24.92 -1.24
CA ASP A 315 7.85 -26.38 -1.35
C ASP A 315 7.15 -26.94 -0.11
N ALA A 316 7.41 -26.37 1.08
CA ALA A 316 6.70 -26.76 2.31
C ALA A 316 5.21 -26.32 2.25
N PHE A 317 4.94 -25.12 1.74
CA PHE A 317 3.58 -24.65 1.52
C PHE A 317 2.83 -25.56 0.52
N CYS A 318 3.43 -25.92 -0.61
CA CYS A 318 2.82 -26.85 -1.58
C CYS A 318 2.43 -28.17 -0.93
N ARG A 319 3.34 -28.78 -0.14
CA ARG A 319 3.03 -30.01 0.60
C ARG A 319 1.89 -29.86 1.61
N LYS A 320 1.74 -28.68 2.22
CA LYS A 320 0.63 -28.37 3.14
C LYS A 320 -0.68 -28.18 2.37
N PHE A 321 -0.61 -27.55 1.21
CA PHE A 321 -1.75 -27.33 0.32
C PHE A 321 -2.33 -28.64 -0.25
N GLU A 322 -1.48 -29.65 -0.53
CA GLU A 322 -1.86 -30.94 -1.10
C GLU A 322 -2.46 -31.93 -0.07
N ARG A 323 -2.41 -31.63 1.23
CA ARG A 323 -2.95 -32.46 2.32
C ARG A 323 -4.40 -32.10 2.67
#